data_76461c999de0d77261652b48d5d1d2c6
#
_entry.id   76461c999de0d77261652b48d5d1d2c6
#
_cell.length_a   1.000
_cell.length_b   1.000
_cell.length_c   1.000
_cell.angle_alpha   90.00
_cell.angle_beta   90.00
_cell.angle_gamma   90.00
#
_symmetry.space_group_name_H-M   'P 1'
#
loop_
_entity.id
_entity.type
_entity.pdbx_description
1 polymer ?
#
loop_
_entity_poly.entity_id
_entity_poly.type
_entity_poly.pdbx_seq_one_letter_code
_entity_poly.pdbx_strand_id
1 'polypeptide(L)'
;ISLYRAAVRYEFRMAEIPLYCDEPTTPEFSAPATAVRALLALLRGADMTEQLTVLAKTGLCDLTEPEVCALENYAYTWSPNAAAWRAEFTKSPRGFGDAELTEEDTLNMTRAENARKKLVTAVDTLRSKVRSANAEQISRALYFCLKELGAEGQQAAQVEDIRTARGIPAAEEAAREWNVVMQLLDEMARLLGSQGITVPEYEDLFSLLLRSSDLGHIPQTLDAVVLASAGKMRLDAPDYVFVLGLAEGEFPSTPAESGLLTHADRDLLMAKQIDLPDCFENRMVREQVCFYKALTAPAKGLWMSWPKGQGQTLCAALEPIVEALQPAAPQLELIDLAATPADGLDVLGGGWPLTERERASLTEALRAPGEGVQAPRGLALLQRMEQDPPRQVQDLPTLEMLLGRRLHISPSQLEKYYTCRYGYFLQYVLGL
;
A
#
# COMPACT_ATOMS: atom_id res chain seq x y z
N ILE A 1 0.54 15.72 -8.07
CA ILE A 1 -0.32 14.53 -8.29
C ILE A 1 -0.17 13.49 -7.20
N SER A 2 1.04 13.20 -6.71
CA SER A 2 1.24 12.17 -5.66
C SER A 2 0.30 12.33 -4.46
N LEU A 3 0.01 13.54 -4.03
CA LEU A 3 -0.90 13.84 -2.92
C LEU A 3 -2.38 13.55 -3.25
N TYR A 4 -2.82 13.81 -4.48
CA TYR A 4 -4.23 13.76 -4.87
C TYR A 4 -4.62 12.46 -5.57
N ARG A 5 -3.65 11.70 -6.12
CA ARG A 5 -3.91 10.52 -6.96
C ARG A 5 -4.81 9.47 -6.31
N ALA A 6 -4.54 9.15 -5.04
CA ALA A 6 -5.32 8.11 -4.36
C ALA A 6 -6.78 8.55 -4.17
N ALA A 7 -7.01 9.80 -3.75
CA ALA A 7 -8.33 10.35 -3.55
C ALA A 7 -9.09 10.46 -4.89
N VAL A 8 -8.45 11.02 -5.94
CA VAL A 8 -9.06 11.14 -7.26
C VAL A 8 -9.44 9.76 -7.83
N ARG A 9 -8.54 8.75 -7.73
CA ARG A 9 -8.85 7.38 -8.18
C ARG A 9 -10.01 6.76 -7.41
N TYR A 10 -10.09 7.00 -6.12
CA TYR A 10 -11.19 6.51 -5.30
C TYR A 10 -12.51 7.14 -5.69
N GLU A 11 -12.59 8.47 -5.75
CA GLU A 11 -13.81 9.22 -6.08
C GLU A 11 -14.32 8.91 -7.49
N PHE A 12 -13.42 8.88 -8.48
CA PHE A 12 -13.79 8.56 -9.86
C PHE A 12 -14.30 7.12 -10.00
N ARG A 13 -13.71 6.18 -9.25
CA ARG A 13 -14.21 4.81 -9.22
C ARG A 13 -15.59 4.72 -8.58
N MET A 14 -15.83 5.45 -7.48
CA MET A 14 -17.13 5.47 -6.81
C MET A 14 -18.21 6.13 -7.68
N ALA A 15 -17.82 7.12 -8.47
CA ALA A 15 -18.70 7.79 -9.43
C ALA A 15 -18.81 7.06 -10.80
N GLU A 16 -18.15 5.90 -10.95
CA GLU A 16 -18.10 5.13 -12.20
C GLU A 16 -17.58 5.94 -13.42
N ILE A 17 -16.71 6.95 -13.16
CA ILE A 17 -16.11 7.77 -14.20
C ILE A 17 -14.79 7.13 -14.65
N PRO A 18 -14.62 6.81 -15.95
CA PRO A 18 -13.37 6.28 -16.47
C PRO A 18 -12.22 7.26 -16.25
N LEU A 19 -11.14 6.78 -15.63
CA LEU A 19 -9.96 7.57 -15.33
C LEU A 19 -8.69 6.91 -15.90
N TYR A 20 -7.96 7.67 -16.69
CA TYR A 20 -6.60 7.32 -17.12
C TYR A 20 -5.58 8.12 -16.31
N CYS A 21 -4.66 7.43 -15.65
CA CYS A 21 -3.55 8.05 -14.92
C CYS A 21 -2.28 7.97 -15.76
N ASP A 22 -1.80 9.12 -16.27
CA ASP A 22 -0.55 9.23 -17.02
C ASP A 22 0.63 9.42 -16.07
N GLU A 23 0.87 8.43 -15.21
CA GLU A 23 2.02 8.40 -14.33
C GLU A 23 2.68 7.02 -14.35
N PRO A 24 4.03 6.96 -14.24
CA PRO A 24 4.71 5.68 -14.16
C PRO A 24 4.22 4.90 -12.94
N THR A 25 3.89 3.65 -13.17
CA THR A 25 3.60 2.69 -12.11
C THR A 25 4.78 1.73 -12.03
N THR A 26 5.40 1.66 -10.87
CA THR A 26 6.54 0.77 -10.65
C THR A 26 6.07 -0.58 -10.10
N PRO A 27 6.72 -1.70 -10.47
CA PRO A 27 6.40 -3.01 -9.92
C PRO A 27 6.96 -3.25 -8.51
N GLU A 28 7.45 -2.21 -7.82
CA GLU A 28 8.19 -2.33 -6.55
C GLU A 28 7.44 -3.11 -5.47
N PHE A 29 6.12 -2.95 -5.41
CA PHE A 29 5.27 -3.60 -4.41
C PHE A 29 4.44 -4.75 -4.99
N SER A 30 4.74 -5.19 -6.20
CA SER A 30 4.07 -6.32 -6.82
C SER A 30 4.40 -7.64 -6.10
N ALA A 31 3.52 -8.64 -6.25
CA ALA A 31 3.75 -9.97 -5.68
C ALA A 31 5.08 -10.60 -6.15
N PRO A 32 5.42 -10.58 -7.48
CA PRO A 32 6.69 -11.13 -7.94
C PRO A 32 7.91 -10.36 -7.42
N ALA A 33 7.86 -9.02 -7.33
CA ALA A 33 8.96 -8.24 -6.75
C ALA A 33 9.15 -8.55 -5.26
N THR A 34 8.05 -8.67 -4.52
CA THR A 34 8.05 -9.02 -3.10
C THR A 34 8.64 -10.43 -2.88
N ALA A 35 8.28 -11.40 -3.73
CA ALA A 35 8.83 -12.75 -3.66
C ALA A 35 10.36 -12.76 -3.88
N VAL A 36 10.84 -12.08 -4.93
CA VAL A 36 12.29 -11.99 -5.19
C VAL A 36 13.03 -11.30 -4.06
N ARG A 37 12.49 -10.20 -3.51
CA ARG A 37 13.09 -9.49 -2.37
C ARG A 37 13.13 -10.34 -1.11
N ALA A 38 12.08 -11.10 -0.80
CA ALA A 38 12.06 -12.03 0.32
C ALA A 38 13.13 -13.12 0.17
N LEU A 39 13.30 -13.68 -1.05
CA LEU A 39 14.36 -14.65 -1.34
C LEU A 39 15.76 -14.04 -1.18
N LEU A 40 15.99 -12.82 -1.65
CA LEU A 40 17.25 -12.10 -1.48
C LEU A 40 17.55 -11.80 -0.01
N ALA A 41 16.56 -11.35 0.76
CA ALA A 41 16.67 -11.13 2.19
C ALA A 41 17.03 -12.42 2.95
N LEU A 42 16.43 -13.56 2.58
CA LEU A 42 16.78 -14.87 3.12
C LEU A 42 18.22 -15.27 2.80
N LEU A 43 18.73 -14.97 1.62
CA LEU A 43 20.13 -15.21 1.24
C LEU A 43 21.11 -14.38 2.08
N ARG A 44 20.71 -13.16 2.46
CA ARG A 44 21.49 -12.28 3.36
C ARG A 44 21.46 -12.73 4.83
N GLY A 45 20.61 -13.67 5.18
CA GLY A 45 20.47 -14.15 6.56
C GLY A 45 19.43 -13.37 7.38
N ALA A 46 18.47 -12.71 6.72
CA ALA A 46 17.32 -12.10 7.39
C ALA A 46 16.49 -13.15 8.14
N ASP A 47 15.62 -12.69 9.04
CA ASP A 47 14.75 -13.55 9.83
C ASP A 47 13.90 -14.47 8.94
N MET A 48 14.01 -15.79 9.19
CA MET A 48 13.30 -16.77 8.37
C MET A 48 11.79 -16.70 8.57
N THR A 49 11.34 -16.38 9.78
CA THR A 49 9.91 -16.31 10.09
C THR A 49 9.25 -15.20 9.29
N GLU A 50 9.84 -14.02 9.32
CA GLU A 50 9.33 -12.87 8.58
C GLU A 50 9.34 -13.14 7.07
N GLN A 51 10.47 -13.51 6.51
CA GLN A 51 10.62 -13.60 5.07
C GLN A 51 9.92 -14.80 4.44
N LEU A 52 9.85 -15.95 5.12
CA LEU A 52 9.09 -17.11 4.63
C LEU A 52 7.58 -16.86 4.70
N THR A 53 7.11 -16.14 5.72
CA THR A 53 5.69 -15.74 5.82
C THR A 53 5.35 -14.72 4.72
N VAL A 54 6.20 -13.73 4.48
CA VAL A 54 6.03 -12.78 3.37
C VAL A 54 5.98 -13.53 2.05
N LEU A 55 6.93 -14.42 1.79
CA LEU A 55 6.99 -15.22 0.56
C LEU A 55 5.72 -16.06 0.37
N ALA A 56 5.26 -16.76 1.40
CA ALA A 56 4.03 -17.56 1.35
C ALA A 56 2.80 -16.69 1.00
N LYS A 57 2.70 -15.49 1.59
CA LYS A 57 1.59 -14.56 1.39
C LYS A 57 1.57 -13.87 0.03
N THR A 58 2.64 -13.95 -0.76
CA THR A 58 2.60 -13.45 -2.14
C THR A 58 1.59 -14.19 -3.02
N GLY A 59 1.18 -15.40 -2.60
CA GLY A 59 0.34 -16.29 -3.39
C GLY A 59 1.06 -16.92 -4.58
N LEU A 60 2.38 -16.69 -4.73
CA LEU A 60 3.20 -17.24 -5.81
C LEU A 60 3.81 -18.61 -5.47
N CYS A 61 3.61 -19.08 -4.25
CA CYS A 61 3.97 -20.43 -3.87
C CYS A 61 2.78 -21.35 -4.13
N ASP A 62 3.02 -22.56 -4.62
CA ASP A 62 1.98 -23.57 -4.77
C ASP A 62 1.58 -24.10 -3.39
N LEU A 63 0.92 -23.23 -2.65
CA LEU A 63 0.33 -23.44 -1.32
C LEU A 63 -1.12 -23.00 -1.34
N THR A 64 -1.96 -23.76 -0.66
CA THR A 64 -3.35 -23.38 -0.45
C THR A 64 -3.46 -22.31 0.64
N GLU A 65 -4.50 -21.49 0.60
CA GLU A 65 -4.75 -20.47 1.64
C GLU A 65 -4.78 -21.07 3.07
N PRO A 66 -5.44 -22.22 3.32
CA PRO A 66 -5.37 -22.87 4.63
C PRO A 66 -3.95 -23.28 5.06
N GLU A 67 -3.06 -23.66 4.12
CA GLU A 67 -1.66 -23.98 4.43
C GLU A 67 -0.88 -22.73 4.81
N VAL A 68 -1.10 -21.62 4.10
CA VAL A 68 -0.47 -20.32 4.42
C VAL A 68 -0.92 -19.83 5.79
N CYS A 69 -2.23 -19.89 6.07
CA CYS A 69 -2.79 -19.51 7.37
C CYS A 69 -2.24 -20.38 8.51
N ALA A 70 -2.18 -21.70 8.32
CA ALA A 70 -1.65 -22.63 9.31
C ALA A 70 -0.16 -22.38 9.59
N LEU A 71 0.63 -22.11 8.53
CA LEU A 71 2.04 -21.76 8.64
C LEU A 71 2.25 -20.48 9.43
N GLU A 72 1.52 -19.43 9.10
CA GLU A 72 1.61 -18.13 9.79
C GLU A 72 1.21 -18.23 11.25
N ASN A 73 0.11 -18.90 11.57
CA ASN A 73 -0.34 -19.12 12.93
C ASN A 73 0.69 -19.89 13.76
N TYR A 74 1.27 -20.94 13.17
CA TYR A 74 2.35 -21.69 13.83
C TYR A 74 3.58 -20.82 14.07
N ALA A 75 4.00 -20.06 13.06
CA ALA A 75 5.14 -19.15 13.14
C ALA A 75 4.93 -18.05 14.18
N TYR A 76 3.73 -17.47 14.24
CA TYR A 76 3.34 -16.49 15.24
C TYR A 76 3.37 -17.06 16.66
N THR A 77 2.81 -18.25 16.85
CA THR A 77 2.70 -18.91 18.16
C THR A 77 4.06 -19.31 18.72
N TRP A 78 4.95 -19.80 17.87
CA TRP A 78 6.20 -20.46 18.32
C TRP A 78 7.47 -19.69 18.00
N SER A 79 7.40 -18.64 17.18
CA SER A 79 8.54 -17.83 16.71
C SER A 79 9.78 -18.71 16.42
N PRO A 80 9.69 -19.67 15.50
CA PRO A 80 10.72 -20.65 15.26
C PRO A 80 12.00 -19.99 14.76
N ASN A 81 13.13 -20.27 15.37
CA ASN A 81 14.43 -19.84 14.87
C ASN A 81 14.85 -20.63 13.62
N ALA A 82 15.96 -20.24 12.99
CA ALA A 82 16.44 -20.86 11.74
C ALA A 82 16.67 -22.37 11.83
N ALA A 83 17.03 -22.91 12.99
CA ALA A 83 17.19 -24.35 13.21
C ALA A 83 15.82 -25.05 13.31
N ALA A 84 14.88 -24.45 14.02
CA ALA A 84 13.50 -24.95 14.13
C ALA A 84 12.75 -24.94 12.78
N TRP A 85 12.99 -23.94 11.94
CA TRP A 85 12.46 -23.91 10.57
C TRP A 85 12.95 -25.10 9.70
N ARG A 86 14.17 -25.61 9.97
CA ARG A 86 14.72 -26.77 9.25
C ARG A 86 14.31 -28.12 9.85
N ALA A 87 13.77 -28.10 11.07
CA ALA A 87 13.22 -29.27 11.72
C ALA A 87 11.71 -29.40 11.44
N GLU A 88 11.17 -30.57 11.66
CA GLU A 88 9.72 -30.82 11.58
C GLU A 88 8.96 -30.02 12.64
N PHE A 89 7.83 -29.47 12.27
CA PHE A 89 6.93 -28.76 13.18
C PHE A 89 6.10 -29.78 13.98
N THR A 90 6.44 -29.93 15.26
CA THR A 90 5.82 -30.93 16.14
C THR A 90 5.04 -30.33 17.31
N LYS A 91 5.08 -29.01 17.48
CA LYS A 91 4.44 -28.34 18.61
C LYS A 91 2.96 -28.09 18.33
N SER A 92 2.14 -28.04 19.40
CA SER A 92 0.70 -27.77 19.29
C SER A 92 0.42 -26.41 18.63
N PRO A 93 -0.50 -26.32 17.66
CA PRO A 93 -0.89 -25.03 17.06
C PRO A 93 -1.61 -24.10 18.05
N ARG A 94 -2.08 -24.64 19.18
CA ARG A 94 -2.72 -23.87 20.26
C ARG A 94 -1.73 -23.21 21.24
N GLY A 95 -0.42 -23.43 21.05
CA GLY A 95 0.60 -22.93 21.95
C GLY A 95 0.84 -23.87 23.15
N PHE A 96 1.18 -23.27 24.31
CA PHE A 96 1.44 -24.01 25.55
C PHE A 96 0.12 -24.42 26.22
N GLY A 97 -0.10 -25.69 26.41
CA GLY A 97 -1.24 -26.25 27.13
C GLY A 97 -1.30 -27.77 26.99
N ASP A 98 -1.95 -28.41 27.97
CA ASP A 98 -2.15 -29.86 28.02
C ASP A 98 -3.48 -30.30 27.39
N ALA A 99 -4.13 -29.42 26.61
CA ALA A 99 -5.38 -29.75 25.92
C ALA A 99 -5.13 -30.82 24.83
N GLU A 100 -6.01 -31.81 24.78
CA GLU A 100 -5.99 -32.79 23.71
C GLU A 100 -6.17 -32.10 22.35
N LEU A 101 -5.37 -32.49 21.37
CA LEU A 101 -5.43 -31.97 20.01
C LEU A 101 -6.73 -32.46 19.34
N THR A 102 -7.44 -31.55 18.74
CA THR A 102 -8.59 -31.89 17.90
C THR A 102 -8.13 -32.39 16.52
N GLU A 103 -9.06 -32.95 15.75
CA GLU A 103 -8.80 -33.32 14.36
C GLU A 103 -8.39 -32.12 13.51
N GLU A 104 -8.98 -30.94 13.78
CA GLU A 104 -8.63 -29.69 13.12
C GLU A 104 -7.21 -29.23 13.47
N ASP A 105 -6.80 -29.34 14.71
CA ASP A 105 -5.42 -29.03 15.13
C ASP A 105 -4.40 -29.91 14.41
N THR A 106 -4.68 -31.22 14.31
CA THR A 106 -3.85 -32.18 13.60
C THR A 106 -3.75 -31.86 12.11
N LEU A 107 -4.86 -31.46 11.51
CA LEU A 107 -4.93 -31.03 10.10
C LEU A 107 -4.10 -29.73 9.90
N ASN A 108 -4.22 -28.77 10.80
CA ASN A 108 -3.46 -27.50 10.72
C ASN A 108 -1.96 -27.72 10.95
N MET A 109 -1.55 -28.64 11.82
CA MET A 109 -0.16 -29.05 11.94
C MET A 109 0.37 -29.63 10.63
N THR A 110 -0.39 -30.53 10.00
CA THR A 110 -0.02 -31.13 8.71
C THR A 110 0.11 -30.07 7.62
N ARG A 111 -0.81 -29.12 7.56
CA ARG A 111 -0.80 -27.98 6.62
C ARG A 111 0.43 -27.10 6.83
N ALA A 112 0.72 -26.72 8.08
CA ALA A 112 1.88 -25.91 8.41
C ALA A 112 3.21 -26.63 8.06
N GLU A 113 3.30 -27.94 8.32
CA GLU A 113 4.48 -28.74 7.99
C GLU A 113 4.68 -28.90 6.48
N ASN A 114 3.62 -29.10 5.71
CA ASN A 114 3.68 -29.16 4.25
C ASN A 114 4.20 -27.84 3.67
N ALA A 115 3.64 -26.72 4.12
CA ALA A 115 4.07 -25.39 3.69
C ALA A 115 5.55 -25.12 4.09
N ARG A 116 5.92 -25.41 5.34
CA ARG A 116 7.29 -25.29 5.82
C ARG A 116 8.27 -26.08 4.94
N LYS A 117 7.99 -27.36 4.74
CA LYS A 117 8.86 -28.26 3.99
C LYS A 117 9.10 -27.76 2.58
N LYS A 118 8.05 -27.32 1.89
CA LYS A 118 8.13 -26.79 0.53
C LYS A 118 9.00 -25.55 0.46
N LEU A 119 8.72 -24.56 1.32
CA LEU A 119 9.45 -23.29 1.34
C LEU A 119 10.91 -23.46 1.75
N VAL A 120 11.19 -24.20 2.82
CA VAL A 120 12.54 -24.39 3.33
C VAL A 120 13.40 -25.18 2.33
N THR A 121 12.84 -26.21 1.68
CA THR A 121 13.58 -26.99 0.66
C THR A 121 14.00 -26.10 -0.51
N ALA A 122 13.10 -25.27 -1.03
CA ALA A 122 13.40 -24.37 -2.13
C ALA A 122 14.45 -23.32 -1.74
N VAL A 123 14.37 -22.74 -0.54
CA VAL A 123 15.32 -21.75 -0.04
C VAL A 123 16.70 -22.37 0.23
N ASP A 124 16.78 -23.56 0.81
CA ASP A 124 18.06 -24.23 1.06
C ASP A 124 18.72 -24.68 -0.25
N THR A 125 17.92 -25.08 -1.26
CA THR A 125 18.39 -25.30 -2.63
C THR A 125 18.97 -24.02 -3.23
N LEU A 126 18.25 -22.89 -3.12
CA LEU A 126 18.70 -21.59 -3.56
C LEU A 126 20.04 -21.20 -2.90
N ARG A 127 20.12 -21.29 -1.58
CA ARG A 127 21.36 -21.00 -0.82
C ARG A 127 22.56 -21.82 -1.28
N SER A 128 22.33 -23.09 -1.61
CA SER A 128 23.43 -23.97 -2.08
C SER A 128 24.01 -23.50 -3.42
N LYS A 129 23.17 -22.92 -4.29
CA LYS A 129 23.56 -22.47 -5.65
C LYS A 129 24.24 -21.10 -5.65
N VAL A 130 24.06 -20.28 -4.60
CA VAL A 130 24.49 -18.88 -4.55
C VAL A 130 25.79 -18.65 -3.76
N ARG A 131 26.41 -19.68 -3.15
CA ARG A 131 27.55 -19.54 -2.21
C ARG A 131 28.78 -18.80 -2.76
N SER A 132 29.02 -18.80 -4.05
CA SER A 132 30.13 -18.09 -4.71
C SER A 132 29.70 -17.67 -6.11
N ALA A 133 28.44 -17.24 -6.22
CA ALA A 133 27.79 -16.98 -7.50
C ALA A 133 28.12 -15.57 -8.00
N ASN A 134 28.22 -15.44 -9.31
CA ASN A 134 28.18 -14.15 -10.01
C ASN A 134 26.71 -13.72 -10.24
N ALA A 135 26.51 -12.54 -10.81
CA ALA A 135 25.17 -11.99 -11.05
C ALA A 135 24.29 -12.93 -11.91
N GLU A 136 24.84 -13.52 -12.96
CA GLU A 136 24.12 -14.48 -13.81
C GLU A 136 23.63 -15.69 -13.01
N GLN A 137 24.50 -16.24 -12.16
CA GLN A 137 24.17 -17.42 -11.35
C GLN A 137 23.13 -17.08 -10.28
N ILE A 138 23.19 -15.87 -9.67
CA ILE A 138 22.18 -15.41 -8.70
C ILE A 138 20.82 -15.28 -9.40
N SER A 139 20.74 -14.58 -10.54
CA SER A 139 19.50 -14.44 -11.31
C SER A 139 18.89 -15.79 -11.68
N ARG A 140 19.70 -16.69 -12.21
CA ARG A 140 19.26 -18.05 -12.57
C ARG A 140 18.78 -18.85 -11.36
N ALA A 141 19.49 -18.75 -10.23
CA ALA A 141 19.10 -19.46 -9.02
C ALA A 141 17.78 -18.94 -8.46
N LEU A 142 17.52 -17.62 -8.48
CA LEU A 142 16.26 -17.01 -8.10
C LEU A 142 15.12 -17.47 -9.01
N TYR A 143 15.31 -17.43 -10.33
CA TYR A 143 14.31 -17.91 -11.28
C TYR A 143 13.95 -19.39 -11.06
N PHE A 144 14.95 -20.26 -10.89
CA PHE A 144 14.70 -21.67 -10.63
C PHE A 144 14.04 -21.93 -9.27
N CYS A 145 14.34 -21.11 -8.27
CA CYS A 145 13.66 -21.18 -6.97
C CYS A 145 12.16 -20.82 -7.10
N LEU A 146 11.85 -19.73 -7.81
CA LEU A 146 10.46 -19.36 -8.11
C LEU A 146 9.73 -20.46 -8.89
N LYS A 147 10.40 -21.08 -9.85
CA LYS A 147 9.84 -22.20 -10.62
C LYS A 147 9.60 -23.44 -9.75
N GLU A 148 10.51 -23.76 -8.84
CA GLU A 148 10.37 -24.87 -7.87
C GLU A 148 9.21 -24.62 -6.91
N LEU A 149 8.98 -23.36 -6.53
CA LEU A 149 7.83 -22.94 -5.72
C LEU A 149 6.50 -22.98 -6.49
N GLY A 150 6.51 -23.14 -7.81
CA GLY A 150 5.32 -23.16 -8.66
C GLY A 150 4.81 -21.78 -9.06
N ALA A 151 5.66 -20.73 -8.97
CA ALA A 151 5.26 -19.34 -9.11
C ALA A 151 4.62 -19.00 -10.46
N GLU A 152 5.08 -19.59 -11.55
CA GLU A 152 4.52 -19.35 -12.89
C GLU A 152 3.04 -19.78 -12.99
N GLY A 153 2.73 -20.97 -12.47
CA GLY A 153 1.36 -21.49 -12.46
C GLY A 153 0.45 -20.69 -11.53
N GLN A 154 0.95 -20.30 -10.35
CA GLN A 154 0.19 -19.50 -9.40
C GLN A 154 -0.05 -18.07 -9.93
N GLN A 155 0.94 -17.47 -10.59
CA GLN A 155 0.76 -16.18 -11.25
C GLN A 155 -0.34 -16.23 -12.33
N ALA A 156 -0.34 -17.28 -13.16
CA ALA A 156 -1.38 -17.44 -14.18
C ALA A 156 -2.78 -17.59 -13.56
N ALA A 157 -2.90 -18.34 -12.47
CA ALA A 157 -4.15 -18.46 -11.72
C ALA A 157 -4.60 -17.13 -11.11
N GLN A 158 -3.69 -16.40 -10.46
CA GLN A 158 -3.98 -15.07 -9.90
C GLN A 158 -4.45 -14.07 -10.97
N VAL A 159 -3.82 -14.06 -12.14
CA VAL A 159 -4.24 -13.20 -13.27
C VAL A 159 -5.67 -13.51 -13.69
N GLU A 160 -6.06 -14.78 -13.72
CA GLU A 160 -7.43 -15.18 -14.08
C GLU A 160 -8.45 -14.82 -12.99
N ASP A 161 -8.08 -14.98 -11.72
CA ASP A 161 -8.91 -14.56 -10.58
C ASP A 161 -9.11 -13.03 -10.58
N ILE A 162 -8.04 -12.27 -10.82
CA ILE A 162 -8.10 -10.81 -10.96
C ILE A 162 -8.96 -10.42 -12.15
N ARG A 163 -8.85 -11.13 -13.28
CA ARG A 163 -9.67 -10.89 -14.47
C ARG A 163 -11.16 -11.03 -14.15
N THR A 164 -11.51 -12.07 -13.41
CA THR A 164 -12.89 -12.33 -13.00
C THR A 164 -13.41 -11.30 -12.00
N ALA A 165 -12.58 -10.92 -11.03
CA ALA A 165 -12.98 -10.04 -9.92
C ALA A 165 -12.91 -8.55 -10.25
N ARG A 166 -11.93 -8.12 -11.09
CA ARG A 166 -11.59 -6.71 -11.34
C ARG A 166 -11.55 -6.33 -12.81
N GLY A 167 -11.74 -7.29 -13.72
CA GLY A 167 -11.73 -7.08 -15.17
C GLY A 167 -10.35 -7.18 -15.82
N ILE A 168 -10.36 -7.09 -17.16
CA ILE A 168 -9.20 -7.27 -18.03
C ILE A 168 -8.03 -6.31 -17.68
N PRO A 169 -8.26 -5.00 -17.42
CA PRO A 169 -7.16 -4.06 -17.17
C PRO A 169 -6.28 -4.45 -16.00
N ALA A 170 -6.90 -4.83 -14.88
CA ALA A 170 -6.18 -5.23 -13.67
C ALA A 170 -5.41 -6.56 -13.89
N ALA A 171 -5.98 -7.48 -14.67
CA ALA A 171 -5.32 -8.73 -15.02
C ALA A 171 -4.07 -8.50 -15.90
N GLU A 172 -4.18 -7.62 -16.89
CA GLU A 172 -3.04 -7.24 -17.73
C GLU A 172 -1.94 -6.52 -16.94
N GLU A 173 -2.31 -5.69 -15.96
CA GLU A 173 -1.35 -5.05 -15.05
C GLU A 173 -0.57 -6.10 -14.25
N ALA A 174 -1.27 -7.04 -13.61
CA ALA A 174 -0.65 -8.14 -12.87
C ALA A 174 0.25 -9.02 -13.75
N ALA A 175 -0.14 -9.27 -15.00
CA ALA A 175 0.70 -10.00 -15.95
C ALA A 175 1.94 -9.20 -16.34
N ARG A 176 1.83 -7.88 -16.53
CA ARG A 176 2.99 -7.01 -16.82
C ARG A 176 3.95 -6.94 -15.65
N GLU A 177 3.47 -6.86 -14.41
CA GLU A 177 4.31 -6.90 -13.20
C GLU A 177 5.22 -8.13 -13.19
N TRP A 178 4.67 -9.31 -13.45
CA TRP A 178 5.45 -10.54 -13.55
C TRP A 178 6.50 -10.45 -14.67
N ASN A 179 6.10 -10.04 -15.87
CA ASN A 179 7.00 -9.97 -17.02
C ASN A 179 8.16 -9.00 -16.78
N VAL A 180 7.88 -7.83 -16.18
CA VAL A 180 8.93 -6.84 -15.87
C VAL A 180 9.91 -7.40 -14.84
N VAL A 181 9.44 -8.05 -13.78
CA VAL A 181 10.34 -8.64 -12.78
C VAL A 181 11.20 -9.75 -13.39
N MET A 182 10.64 -10.61 -14.23
CA MET A 182 11.41 -11.65 -14.92
C MET A 182 12.42 -11.05 -15.90
N GLN A 183 12.03 -10.00 -16.64
CA GLN A 183 12.92 -9.26 -17.53
C GLN A 183 14.09 -8.62 -16.75
N LEU A 184 13.84 -8.05 -15.58
CA LEU A 184 14.89 -7.47 -14.74
C LEU A 184 15.91 -8.53 -14.30
N LEU A 185 15.46 -9.73 -13.90
CA LEU A 185 16.37 -10.83 -13.58
C LEU A 185 17.24 -11.23 -14.79
N ASP A 186 16.65 -11.26 -15.99
CA ASP A 186 17.38 -11.56 -17.23
C ASP A 186 18.36 -10.45 -17.61
N GLU A 187 17.97 -9.19 -17.49
CA GLU A 187 18.83 -8.03 -17.72
C GLU A 187 20.02 -8.00 -16.76
N MET A 188 19.80 -8.25 -15.47
CA MET A 188 20.89 -8.37 -14.49
C MET A 188 21.83 -9.53 -14.84
N ALA A 189 21.30 -10.67 -15.24
CA ALA A 189 22.12 -11.79 -15.70
C ALA A 189 22.95 -11.42 -16.92
N ARG A 190 22.39 -10.72 -17.89
CA ARG A 190 23.02 -10.35 -19.16
C ARG A 190 24.02 -9.22 -19.00
N LEU A 191 23.67 -8.15 -18.27
CA LEU A 191 24.50 -6.94 -18.16
C LEU A 191 25.64 -7.09 -17.18
N LEU A 192 25.39 -7.72 -16.02
CA LEU A 192 26.42 -7.96 -15.01
C LEU A 192 27.20 -9.27 -15.28
N GLY A 193 26.55 -10.24 -15.90
CA GLY A 193 27.16 -11.47 -16.41
C GLY A 193 28.02 -12.19 -15.37
N SER A 194 29.30 -12.39 -15.71
CA SER A 194 30.29 -13.06 -14.88
C SER A 194 30.93 -12.15 -13.80
N GLN A 195 30.48 -10.89 -13.68
CA GLN A 195 31.00 -10.01 -12.62
C GLN A 195 30.72 -10.60 -11.24
N GLY A 196 31.75 -10.62 -10.41
CA GLY A 196 31.61 -10.97 -9.01
C GLY A 196 30.80 -9.88 -8.29
N ILE A 197 29.68 -10.26 -7.73
CA ILE A 197 28.79 -9.37 -6.98
C ILE A 197 28.33 -10.06 -5.71
N THR A 198 28.24 -9.33 -4.62
CA THR A 198 27.67 -9.84 -3.39
C THR A 198 26.15 -9.82 -3.44
N VAL A 199 25.47 -10.63 -2.64
CA VAL A 199 24.01 -10.65 -2.56
C VAL A 199 23.44 -9.29 -2.14
N PRO A 200 24.02 -8.54 -1.16
CA PRO A 200 23.57 -7.18 -0.85
C PRO A 200 23.64 -6.22 -2.05
N GLU A 201 24.77 -6.19 -2.77
CA GLU A 201 24.93 -5.34 -3.95
C GLU A 201 23.94 -5.71 -5.05
N TYR A 202 23.68 -7.00 -5.23
CA TYR A 202 22.67 -7.50 -6.17
C TYR A 202 21.26 -7.00 -5.80
N GLU A 203 20.88 -7.08 -4.51
CA GLU A 203 19.59 -6.61 -4.02
C GLU A 203 19.42 -5.10 -4.18
N ASP A 204 20.47 -4.32 -3.90
CA ASP A 204 20.46 -2.86 -4.06
C ASP A 204 20.23 -2.48 -5.53
N LEU A 205 20.95 -3.13 -6.46
CA LEU A 205 20.77 -2.92 -7.90
C LEU A 205 19.38 -3.37 -8.37
N PHE A 206 18.91 -4.53 -7.94
CA PHE A 206 17.57 -5.02 -8.26
C PHE A 206 16.49 -4.04 -7.79
N SER A 207 16.61 -3.54 -6.56
CA SER A 207 15.69 -2.56 -5.99
C SER A 207 15.71 -1.23 -6.74
N LEU A 208 16.90 -0.78 -7.17
CA LEU A 208 17.04 0.43 -7.98
C LEU A 208 16.36 0.25 -9.35
N LEU A 209 16.56 -0.88 -10.00
CA LEU A 209 15.94 -1.19 -11.29
C LEU A 209 14.42 -1.29 -11.17
N LEU A 210 13.90 -1.92 -10.13
CA LEU A 210 12.45 -1.98 -9.87
C LEU A 210 11.83 -0.57 -9.76
N ARG A 211 12.49 0.35 -9.04
CA ARG A 211 12.02 1.74 -8.89
C ARG A 211 12.10 2.53 -10.19
N SER A 212 13.05 2.20 -11.04
CA SER A 212 13.26 2.85 -12.33
C SER A 212 12.41 2.27 -13.45
N SER A 213 11.79 1.11 -13.23
CA SER A 213 10.95 0.43 -14.21
C SER A 213 9.56 1.06 -14.21
N ASP A 214 9.01 1.22 -15.41
CA ASP A 214 7.64 1.67 -15.63
C ASP A 214 6.83 0.54 -16.25
N LEU A 215 5.71 0.18 -15.63
CA LEU A 215 4.80 -0.84 -16.16
C LEU A 215 4.09 -0.39 -17.44
N GLY A 216 4.10 0.92 -17.72
CA GLY A 216 3.43 1.52 -18.86
C GLY A 216 1.92 1.28 -18.84
N HIS A 217 1.13 2.33 -18.80
CA HIS A 217 -0.32 2.24 -18.95
C HIS A 217 -0.72 2.69 -20.34
N ILE A 218 -1.37 1.82 -21.10
CA ILE A 218 -2.02 2.19 -22.34
C ILE A 218 -3.47 2.52 -22.00
N PRO A 219 -3.98 3.71 -22.40
CA PRO A 219 -5.40 4.03 -22.20
C PRO A 219 -6.27 2.98 -22.90
N GLN A 220 -7.19 2.38 -22.16
CA GLN A 220 -8.06 1.34 -22.72
C GLN A 220 -9.31 1.94 -23.38
N THR A 221 -9.63 3.17 -23.06
CA THR A 221 -10.71 3.92 -23.67
C THR A 221 -10.26 5.34 -23.96
N LEU A 222 -10.73 5.88 -25.08
CA LEU A 222 -10.53 7.29 -25.43
C LEU A 222 -11.48 8.21 -24.64
N ASP A 223 -12.57 7.65 -24.12
CA ASP A 223 -13.56 8.34 -23.30
C ASP A 223 -13.22 8.15 -21.81
N ALA A 224 -12.13 8.78 -21.38
CA ALA A 224 -11.69 8.79 -20.00
C ALA A 224 -11.14 10.17 -19.62
N VAL A 225 -11.33 10.54 -18.36
CA VAL A 225 -10.66 11.71 -17.79
C VAL A 225 -9.17 11.38 -17.58
N VAL A 226 -8.30 12.27 -18.01
CA VAL A 226 -6.86 12.08 -17.90
C VAL A 226 -6.35 12.77 -16.64
N LEU A 227 -5.76 12.00 -15.73
CA LEU A 227 -5.04 12.52 -14.57
C LEU A 227 -3.53 12.46 -14.86
N ALA A 228 -2.91 13.64 -15.01
CA ALA A 228 -1.48 13.73 -15.31
C ALA A 228 -0.83 14.85 -14.51
N SER A 229 0.49 14.75 -14.27
CA SER A 229 1.25 15.89 -13.76
C SER A 229 1.44 16.95 -14.86
N ALA A 230 1.42 18.23 -14.48
CA ALA A 230 1.51 19.34 -15.43
C ALA A 230 2.74 19.24 -16.35
N GLY A 231 3.87 18.70 -15.86
CA GLY A 231 5.09 18.48 -16.64
C GLY A 231 5.03 17.34 -17.65
N LYS A 232 4.07 16.42 -17.50
CA LYS A 232 3.92 15.23 -18.36
C LYS A 232 2.68 15.26 -19.26
N MET A 233 1.83 16.26 -19.07
CA MET A 233 0.59 16.40 -19.84
C MET A 233 0.88 16.52 -21.35
N ARG A 234 0.35 15.60 -22.15
CA ARG A 234 0.53 15.51 -23.59
C ARG A 234 -0.79 15.70 -24.37
N LEU A 235 -1.77 16.30 -23.75
CA LEU A 235 -3.08 16.52 -24.40
C LEU A 235 -3.03 17.78 -25.28
N ASP A 236 -3.45 17.64 -26.52
CA ASP A 236 -3.66 18.77 -27.42
C ASP A 236 -5.04 19.39 -27.14
N ALA A 237 -5.05 20.60 -26.58
CA ALA A 237 -6.22 21.46 -26.37
C ALA A 237 -7.45 20.75 -25.76
N PRO A 238 -7.36 20.21 -24.53
CA PRO A 238 -8.52 19.63 -23.86
C PRO A 238 -9.60 20.69 -23.66
N ASP A 239 -10.87 20.31 -23.75
CA ASP A 239 -11.98 21.24 -23.56
C ASP A 239 -11.98 21.86 -22.16
N TYR A 240 -11.75 21.02 -21.14
CA TYR A 240 -11.77 21.41 -19.74
C TYR A 240 -10.52 20.89 -19.01
N VAL A 241 -9.97 21.72 -18.15
CA VAL A 241 -8.84 21.37 -17.28
C VAL A 241 -9.16 21.70 -15.83
N PHE A 242 -8.88 20.76 -14.95
CA PHE A 242 -8.95 20.91 -13.49
C PHE A 242 -7.54 20.90 -12.92
N VAL A 243 -7.08 22.04 -12.40
CA VAL A 243 -5.76 22.14 -11.77
C VAL A 243 -5.93 22.09 -10.26
N LEU A 244 -5.39 21.05 -9.65
CA LEU A 244 -5.46 20.80 -8.21
C LEU A 244 -4.17 21.19 -7.51
N GLY A 245 -4.26 21.64 -6.26
CA GLY A 245 -3.09 21.88 -5.40
C GLY A 245 -2.33 23.16 -5.73
N LEU A 246 -3.02 24.25 -6.10
CA LEU A 246 -2.43 25.56 -6.35
C LEU A 246 -2.12 26.29 -5.04
N ALA A 247 -1.49 25.60 -4.08
CA ALA A 247 -1.04 26.14 -2.82
C ALA A 247 0.45 26.50 -2.88
N GLU A 248 0.84 27.46 -2.05
CA GLU A 248 2.24 27.88 -1.93
C GLU A 248 3.12 26.69 -1.51
N GLY A 249 4.19 26.45 -2.27
CA GLY A 249 5.10 25.33 -2.08
C GLY A 249 4.64 23.98 -2.67
N GLU A 250 3.38 23.86 -3.15
CA GLU A 250 2.90 22.66 -3.81
C GLU A 250 2.98 22.74 -5.35
N PHE A 251 2.31 23.73 -5.94
CA PHE A 251 2.37 23.97 -7.38
C PHE A 251 2.09 25.44 -7.74
N PRO A 252 2.97 26.12 -8.51
CA PRO A 252 4.30 25.64 -8.92
C PRO A 252 5.23 25.40 -7.73
N SER A 253 5.99 24.31 -7.75
CA SER A 253 6.89 23.98 -6.66
C SER A 253 8.18 24.81 -6.73
N THR A 254 8.70 25.19 -5.56
CA THR A 254 10.05 25.75 -5.49
C THR A 254 11.04 24.59 -5.37
N PRO A 255 11.91 24.37 -6.37
CA PRO A 255 12.87 23.28 -6.31
C PRO A 255 13.76 23.42 -5.08
N ALA A 256 13.83 22.39 -4.24
CA ALA A 256 14.77 22.35 -3.14
C ALA A 256 16.18 22.03 -3.62
N GLU A 257 17.18 22.59 -2.94
CA GLU A 257 18.55 22.12 -3.10
C GLU A 257 18.63 20.67 -2.59
N SER A 258 18.96 19.77 -3.48
CA SER A 258 19.13 18.35 -3.13
C SER A 258 20.43 17.83 -3.73
N GLY A 259 21.18 17.07 -2.94
CA GLY A 259 22.40 16.41 -3.37
C GLY A 259 23.67 16.99 -2.73
N LEU A 260 24.82 16.47 -3.16
CA LEU A 260 26.14 16.81 -2.61
C LEU A 260 26.67 18.17 -3.08
N LEU A 261 26.14 18.69 -4.19
CA LEU A 261 26.61 19.95 -4.79
C LEU A 261 25.62 21.07 -4.48
N THR A 262 26.13 22.12 -3.86
CA THR A 262 25.39 23.37 -3.67
C THR A 262 25.26 24.14 -5.00
N HIS A 263 24.43 25.19 -5.05
CA HIS A 263 24.37 26.08 -6.21
C HIS A 263 25.74 26.65 -6.59
N ALA A 264 26.48 27.16 -5.62
CA ALA A 264 27.79 27.72 -5.85
C ALA A 264 28.77 26.71 -6.44
N ASP A 265 28.72 25.46 -5.99
CA ASP A 265 29.54 24.39 -6.55
C ASP A 265 29.15 24.08 -8.01
N ARG A 266 27.86 24.10 -8.33
CA ARG A 266 27.36 23.88 -9.69
C ARG A 266 27.77 24.99 -10.63
N ASP A 267 27.64 26.22 -10.20
CA ASP A 267 28.07 27.40 -10.97
C ASP A 267 29.57 27.38 -11.27
N LEU A 268 30.38 26.99 -10.28
CA LEU A 268 31.81 26.81 -10.46
C LEU A 268 32.16 25.71 -11.47
N LEU A 269 31.41 24.60 -11.45
CA LEU A 269 31.59 23.51 -12.39
C LEU A 269 31.15 23.90 -13.80
N MET A 270 30.04 24.62 -13.95
CA MET A 270 29.56 25.12 -15.24
C MET A 270 30.51 26.16 -15.82
N ALA A 271 31.07 27.04 -14.99
CA ALA A 271 32.11 28.00 -15.40
C ALA A 271 33.38 27.31 -15.93
N LYS A 272 33.63 26.08 -15.51
CA LYS A 272 34.68 25.18 -16.03
C LYS A 272 34.26 24.33 -17.24
N GLN A 273 33.14 24.66 -17.87
CA GLN A 273 32.58 23.92 -19.02
C GLN A 273 32.20 22.46 -18.71
N ILE A 274 31.91 22.15 -17.45
CA ILE A 274 31.31 20.87 -17.07
C ILE A 274 29.80 21.04 -17.20
N ASP A 275 29.21 20.36 -18.19
CA ASP A 275 27.77 20.40 -18.41
C ASP A 275 27.06 19.63 -17.30
N LEU A 276 26.33 20.34 -16.45
CA LEU A 276 25.50 19.76 -15.40
C LEU A 276 24.03 19.92 -15.78
N PRO A 277 23.35 18.83 -16.12
CA PRO A 277 21.91 18.88 -16.32
C PRO A 277 21.25 19.29 -15.01
N ASP A 278 20.17 20.08 -15.05
CA ASP A 278 19.36 20.46 -13.90
C ASP A 278 19.96 21.47 -12.92
N CYS A 279 20.44 22.63 -13.39
CA CYS A 279 20.64 23.78 -12.49
C CYS A 279 19.27 24.23 -11.92
N PHE A 280 19.32 24.90 -10.76
CA PHE A 280 18.12 25.39 -10.07
C PHE A 280 17.26 26.31 -10.95
N GLU A 281 17.89 27.19 -11.68
CA GLU A 281 17.22 28.12 -12.59
C GLU A 281 16.43 27.39 -13.68
N ASN A 282 17.02 26.36 -14.28
CA ASN A 282 16.33 25.53 -15.26
C ASN A 282 15.13 24.77 -14.66
N ARG A 283 15.24 24.34 -13.41
CA ARG A 283 14.13 23.69 -12.70
C ARG A 283 13.02 24.69 -12.41
N MET A 284 13.36 25.88 -11.94
CA MET A 284 12.40 26.97 -11.72
C MET A 284 11.66 27.34 -13.01
N VAL A 285 12.39 27.56 -14.09
CA VAL A 285 11.80 27.88 -15.41
C VAL A 285 10.90 26.74 -15.88
N ARG A 286 11.31 25.50 -15.69
CA ARG A 286 10.48 24.34 -16.04
C ARG A 286 9.17 24.28 -15.27
N GLU A 287 9.20 24.52 -13.96
CA GLU A 287 7.99 24.60 -13.13
C GLU A 287 7.04 25.72 -13.58
N GLN A 288 7.60 26.91 -13.87
CA GLN A 288 6.81 28.03 -14.41
C GLN A 288 6.20 27.72 -15.79
N VAL A 289 6.95 27.05 -16.67
CA VAL A 289 6.45 26.61 -17.97
C VAL A 289 5.33 25.55 -17.79
N CYS A 290 5.47 24.62 -16.84
CA CYS A 290 4.44 23.64 -16.52
C CYS A 290 3.18 24.35 -15.99
N PHE A 291 3.33 25.33 -15.10
CA PHE A 291 2.23 26.14 -14.61
C PHE A 291 1.52 26.90 -15.74
N TYR A 292 2.28 27.61 -16.57
CA TYR A 292 1.73 28.30 -17.73
C TYR A 292 0.95 27.35 -18.66
N LYS A 293 1.54 26.21 -19.01
CA LYS A 293 0.88 25.19 -19.84
C LYS A 293 -0.42 24.69 -19.22
N ALA A 294 -0.43 24.41 -17.92
CA ALA A 294 -1.63 23.91 -17.24
C ALA A 294 -2.78 24.92 -17.30
N LEU A 295 -2.48 26.22 -17.15
CA LEU A 295 -3.48 27.27 -17.19
C LEU A 295 -3.96 27.63 -18.61
N THR A 296 -3.11 27.46 -19.62
CA THR A 296 -3.42 27.83 -21.02
C THR A 296 -3.82 26.67 -21.90
N ALA A 297 -3.80 25.44 -21.39
CA ALA A 297 -4.20 24.26 -22.16
C ALA A 297 -5.70 24.16 -22.49
N PRO A 298 -6.64 24.56 -21.60
CA PRO A 298 -8.06 24.34 -21.85
C PRO A 298 -8.59 25.21 -22.98
N ALA A 299 -9.43 24.60 -23.85
CA ALA A 299 -10.11 25.33 -24.93
C ALA A 299 -11.40 26.02 -24.47
N LYS A 300 -12.11 25.47 -23.47
CA LYS A 300 -13.42 25.97 -23.04
C LYS A 300 -13.47 26.44 -21.60
N GLY A 301 -12.88 25.70 -20.67
CA GLY A 301 -12.98 26.01 -19.24
C GLY A 301 -11.82 25.51 -18.39
N LEU A 302 -11.46 26.35 -17.42
CA LEU A 302 -10.44 26.09 -16.43
C LEU A 302 -11.04 26.13 -15.04
N TRP A 303 -10.83 25.07 -14.29
CA TRP A 303 -11.12 25.00 -12.86
C TRP A 303 -9.80 24.93 -12.08
N MET A 304 -9.68 25.77 -11.06
CA MET A 304 -8.49 25.86 -10.23
C MET A 304 -8.87 25.68 -8.77
N SER A 305 -8.10 24.87 -8.03
CA SER A 305 -8.37 24.67 -6.61
C SER A 305 -7.09 24.62 -5.77
N TRP A 306 -7.22 25.08 -4.55
CA TRP A 306 -6.19 24.98 -3.53
C TRP A 306 -6.82 24.67 -2.17
N PRO A 307 -6.17 23.88 -1.30
CA PRO A 307 -6.69 23.61 0.03
C PRO A 307 -6.56 24.86 0.91
N LYS A 308 -7.61 25.11 1.70
CA LYS A 308 -7.61 26.13 2.75
C LYS A 308 -7.46 25.45 4.09
N GLY A 309 -6.27 25.49 4.66
CA GLY A 309 -5.97 24.81 5.92
C GLY A 309 -4.91 25.55 6.73
N GLN A 310 -4.41 24.91 7.77
CA GLN A 310 -3.39 25.48 8.66
C GLN A 310 -2.10 25.82 7.88
N GLY A 311 -1.91 27.11 7.58
CA GLY A 311 -0.72 27.63 6.90
C GLY A 311 -0.70 27.45 5.37
N GLN A 312 -1.76 26.94 4.77
CA GLN A 312 -1.86 26.83 3.31
C GLN A 312 -2.50 28.09 2.71
N THR A 313 -1.79 28.72 1.79
CA THR A 313 -2.20 29.92 1.08
C THR A 313 -2.18 29.67 -0.42
N LEU A 314 -2.88 30.49 -1.16
CA LEU A 314 -2.80 30.51 -2.62
C LEU A 314 -1.35 30.69 -3.06
N CYS A 315 -0.91 30.03 -4.12
CA CYS A 315 0.43 30.21 -4.65
C CYS A 315 0.59 31.65 -5.20
N ALA A 316 1.71 32.28 -4.88
CA ALA A 316 2.01 33.67 -5.28
C ALA A 316 1.94 33.87 -6.81
N ALA A 317 2.26 32.85 -7.60
CA ALA A 317 2.19 32.91 -9.06
C ALA A 317 0.76 33.08 -9.61
N LEU A 318 -0.26 32.66 -8.86
CA LEU A 318 -1.67 32.77 -9.28
C LEU A 318 -2.34 34.08 -8.83
N GLU A 319 -1.82 34.73 -7.78
CA GLU A 319 -2.41 35.95 -7.21
C GLU A 319 -2.68 37.05 -8.28
N PRO A 320 -1.71 37.42 -9.15
CA PRO A 320 -1.94 38.43 -10.18
C PRO A 320 -3.03 38.04 -11.20
N ILE A 321 -3.17 36.73 -11.47
CA ILE A 321 -4.16 36.20 -12.40
C ILE A 321 -5.57 36.29 -11.79
N VAL A 322 -5.70 35.93 -10.52
CA VAL A 322 -6.96 36.05 -9.78
C VAL A 322 -7.38 37.50 -9.65
N GLU A 323 -6.44 38.40 -9.37
CA GLU A 323 -6.71 39.84 -9.29
C GLU A 323 -7.17 40.42 -10.63
N ALA A 324 -6.53 40.03 -11.73
CA ALA A 324 -6.86 40.52 -13.07
C ALA A 324 -8.17 39.97 -13.61
N LEU A 325 -8.46 38.69 -13.42
CA LEU A 325 -9.60 37.99 -14.01
C LEU A 325 -10.84 37.96 -13.10
N GLN A 326 -10.65 38.16 -11.79
CA GLN A 326 -11.71 38.10 -10.76
C GLN A 326 -12.67 36.90 -10.96
N PRO A 327 -12.14 35.67 -11.05
CA PRO A 327 -12.95 34.51 -11.28
C PRO A 327 -13.93 34.26 -10.12
N ALA A 328 -15.04 33.56 -10.40
CA ALA A 328 -15.90 33.08 -9.33
C ALA A 328 -15.07 32.13 -8.43
N ALA A 329 -15.01 32.41 -7.14
CA ALA A 329 -14.24 31.63 -6.17
C ALA A 329 -15.17 31.09 -5.07
N PRO A 330 -15.97 30.06 -5.32
CA PRO A 330 -16.79 29.43 -4.29
C PRO A 330 -15.87 28.75 -3.27
N GLN A 331 -16.14 28.98 -2.00
CA GLN A 331 -15.54 28.20 -0.95
C GLN A 331 -16.40 26.95 -0.73
N LEU A 332 -15.81 25.77 -0.94
CA LEU A 332 -16.47 24.51 -0.65
C LEU A 332 -16.20 24.15 0.83
N GLU A 333 -17.26 23.97 1.58
CA GLU A 333 -17.20 23.41 2.92
C GLU A 333 -17.32 21.88 2.84
N LEU A 334 -16.87 21.19 3.90
CA LEU A 334 -16.94 19.72 3.93
C LEU A 334 -18.36 19.17 3.76
N ILE A 335 -19.34 19.89 4.27
CA ILE A 335 -20.76 19.50 4.14
C ILE A 335 -21.23 19.52 2.69
N ASP A 336 -20.67 20.42 1.84
CA ASP A 336 -21.01 20.52 0.42
C ASP A 336 -20.56 19.29 -0.38
N LEU A 337 -19.61 18.52 0.19
CA LEU A 337 -19.10 17.28 -0.40
C LEU A 337 -19.98 16.06 -0.08
N ALA A 338 -20.92 16.19 0.86
CA ALA A 338 -21.85 15.13 1.23
C ALA A 338 -23.00 15.01 0.21
N ALA A 339 -22.69 14.62 -1.02
CA ALA A 339 -23.67 14.46 -2.10
C ALA A 339 -24.47 13.15 -2.00
N THR A 340 -23.89 12.12 -1.40
CA THR A 340 -24.51 10.80 -1.21
C THR A 340 -24.63 10.47 0.28
N PRO A 341 -25.50 9.50 0.66
CA PRO A 341 -25.58 9.02 2.04
C PRO A 341 -24.25 8.41 2.53
N ALA A 342 -23.44 7.84 1.66
CA ALA A 342 -22.12 7.32 2.01
C ALA A 342 -21.17 8.46 2.40
N ASP A 343 -21.11 9.53 1.57
CA ASP A 343 -20.31 10.72 1.87
C ASP A 343 -20.75 11.36 3.20
N GLY A 344 -22.06 11.43 3.44
CA GLY A 344 -22.61 11.95 4.70
C GLY A 344 -22.18 11.14 5.92
N LEU A 345 -22.08 9.81 5.81
CA LEU A 345 -21.53 8.94 6.86
C LEU A 345 -20.04 9.17 7.07
N ASP A 346 -19.28 9.31 5.98
CA ASP A 346 -17.83 9.58 6.02
C ASP A 346 -17.53 10.94 6.67
N VAL A 347 -18.28 11.96 6.30
CA VAL A 347 -18.18 13.30 6.94
C VAL A 347 -18.49 13.25 8.42
N LEU A 348 -19.55 12.53 8.85
CA LEU A 348 -19.88 12.38 10.26
C LEU A 348 -18.87 11.53 11.04
N GLY A 349 -18.38 10.44 10.42
CA GLY A 349 -17.47 9.49 11.06
C GLY A 349 -16.00 9.92 11.06
N GLY A 350 -15.62 10.79 10.14
CA GLY A 350 -14.23 11.22 9.94
C GLY A 350 -13.69 12.19 11.01
N GLY A 351 -14.49 12.57 12.00
CA GLY A 351 -14.07 13.48 13.08
C GLY A 351 -13.82 14.92 12.62
N TRP A 352 -14.34 15.30 11.49
CA TRP A 352 -14.22 16.65 10.93
C TRP A 352 -14.91 17.69 11.81
N PRO A 353 -14.40 18.92 11.90
CA PRO A 353 -14.99 19.99 12.69
C PRO A 353 -16.28 20.50 12.03
N LEU A 354 -17.39 19.81 12.30
CA LEU A 354 -18.73 20.22 11.92
C LEU A 354 -19.35 21.06 13.02
N THR A 355 -20.12 22.08 12.64
CA THR A 355 -21.00 22.78 13.58
C THR A 355 -22.13 21.84 14.04
N GLU A 356 -22.71 22.11 15.21
CA GLU A 356 -23.86 21.33 15.71
C GLU A 356 -25.04 21.31 14.72
N ARG A 357 -25.25 22.41 13.99
CA ARG A 357 -26.30 22.52 12.99
C ARG A 357 -26.03 21.62 11.78
N GLU A 358 -24.80 21.61 11.26
CA GLU A 358 -24.40 20.74 10.16
C GLU A 358 -24.50 19.28 10.53
N ARG A 359 -23.98 18.92 11.71
CA ARG A 359 -24.10 17.56 12.26
C ARG A 359 -25.55 17.12 12.40
N ALA A 360 -26.43 17.99 12.89
CA ALA A 360 -27.86 17.70 13.03
C ALA A 360 -28.53 17.53 11.65
N SER A 361 -28.22 18.40 10.68
CA SER A 361 -28.75 18.35 9.32
C SER A 361 -28.34 17.05 8.61
N LEU A 362 -27.06 16.67 8.66
CA LEU A 362 -26.58 15.41 8.09
C LEU A 362 -27.23 14.19 8.77
N THR A 363 -27.31 14.22 10.09
CA THR A 363 -27.93 13.14 10.86
C THR A 363 -29.41 12.95 10.48
N GLU A 364 -30.14 14.03 10.27
CA GLU A 364 -31.54 13.99 9.85
C GLU A 364 -31.69 13.49 8.41
N ALA A 365 -30.84 13.97 7.50
CA ALA A 365 -30.82 13.52 6.12
C ALA A 365 -30.53 12.01 6.01
N LEU A 366 -29.60 11.49 6.79
CA LEU A 366 -29.24 10.06 6.82
C LEU A 366 -30.30 9.15 7.49
N ARG A 367 -31.24 9.71 8.25
CA ARG A 367 -32.39 8.98 8.78
C ARG A 367 -33.51 8.78 7.76
N ALA A 368 -33.54 9.59 6.73
CA ALA A 368 -34.58 9.49 5.69
C ALA A 368 -34.44 8.15 4.95
N PRO A 369 -35.53 7.41 4.71
CA PRO A 369 -35.48 6.17 3.97
C PRO A 369 -35.19 6.48 2.51
N GLY A 370 -33.98 6.12 2.05
CA GLY A 370 -33.59 6.18 0.65
C GLY A 370 -33.49 4.77 0.04
N GLU A 371 -33.72 4.61 -1.24
CA GLU A 371 -33.61 3.34 -1.92
C GLU A 371 -32.15 2.81 -1.85
N GLY A 372 -32.00 1.55 -1.41
CA GLY A 372 -30.75 0.80 -1.48
C GLY A 372 -29.70 1.11 -0.39
N VAL A 373 -30.04 1.85 0.65
CA VAL A 373 -29.02 2.43 1.52
C VAL A 373 -28.92 1.77 2.90
N GLN A 374 -27.68 1.42 3.26
CA GLN A 374 -27.29 1.04 4.62
C GLN A 374 -27.08 2.27 5.56
N ALA A 375 -27.43 3.48 5.13
CA ALA A 375 -27.20 4.72 5.88
C ALA A 375 -27.80 4.71 7.30
N PRO A 376 -29.06 4.27 7.54
CA PRO A 376 -29.60 4.20 8.89
C PRO A 376 -28.82 3.25 9.81
N ARG A 377 -28.25 2.16 9.24
CA ARG A 377 -27.41 1.22 10.00
C ARG A 377 -26.03 1.84 10.29
N GLY A 378 -25.42 2.52 9.33
CA GLY A 378 -24.18 3.27 9.49
C GLY A 378 -24.32 4.35 10.55
N LEU A 379 -25.39 5.14 10.49
CA LEU A 379 -25.69 6.15 11.49
C LEU A 379 -25.88 5.57 12.89
N ALA A 380 -26.58 4.44 13.02
CA ALA A 380 -26.75 3.74 14.29
C ALA A 380 -25.43 3.24 14.86
N LEU A 381 -24.50 2.79 13.98
CA LEU A 381 -23.15 2.41 14.40
C LEU A 381 -22.34 3.61 14.89
N LEU A 382 -22.36 4.74 14.18
CA LEU A 382 -21.67 5.97 14.60
C LEU A 382 -22.21 6.46 15.96
N GLN A 383 -23.53 6.47 16.15
CA GLN A 383 -24.14 6.85 17.43
C GLN A 383 -23.76 5.89 18.57
N ARG A 384 -23.57 4.60 18.29
CA ARG A 384 -23.07 3.64 19.28
C ARG A 384 -21.59 3.86 19.62
N MET A 385 -20.78 4.30 18.65
CA MET A 385 -19.37 4.65 18.87
C MET A 385 -19.21 5.90 19.74
N GLU A 386 -20.14 6.87 19.62
CA GLU A 386 -20.16 8.08 20.44
C GLU A 386 -20.65 7.80 21.88
N GLN A 387 -21.40 6.72 22.09
CA GLN A 387 -21.81 6.30 23.41
C GLN A 387 -20.64 5.61 24.10
N ASP A 388 -20.26 6.11 25.28
CA ASP A 388 -19.28 5.42 26.13
C ASP A 388 -19.83 4.02 26.48
N PRO A 389 -19.24 2.93 25.97
CA PRO A 389 -19.78 1.61 26.27
C PRO A 389 -19.73 1.37 27.77
N PRO A 390 -20.72 0.68 28.35
CA PRO A 390 -20.67 0.37 29.75
C PRO A 390 -19.39 -0.36 30.09
N ARG A 391 -18.54 0.26 30.92
CA ARG A 391 -17.21 -0.28 31.29
C ARG A 391 -17.28 -1.47 32.24
N GLN A 392 -18.49 -1.96 32.51
CA GLN A 392 -18.73 -3.08 33.42
C GLN A 392 -19.73 -4.04 32.78
N VAL A 393 -19.39 -5.31 32.79
CA VAL A 393 -20.32 -6.38 32.45
C VAL A 393 -21.17 -6.61 33.70
N GLN A 394 -22.43 -6.24 33.66
CA GLN A 394 -23.36 -6.35 34.79
C GLN A 394 -24.19 -7.63 34.75
N ASP A 395 -24.27 -8.28 33.60
CA ASP A 395 -25.03 -9.48 33.40
C ASP A 395 -24.33 -10.71 33.99
N LEU A 396 -24.92 -11.31 35.02
CA LEU A 396 -24.32 -12.44 35.71
C LEU A 396 -24.12 -13.69 34.83
N PRO A 397 -25.06 -14.07 33.96
CA PRO A 397 -24.84 -15.16 33.01
C PRO A 397 -23.65 -14.94 32.07
N THR A 398 -23.47 -13.73 31.55
CA THR A 398 -22.33 -13.36 30.71
C THR A 398 -21.01 -13.42 31.52
N LEU A 399 -21.00 -12.98 32.76
CA LEU A 399 -19.84 -13.10 33.64
C LEU A 399 -19.49 -14.56 33.93
N GLU A 400 -20.51 -15.41 34.22
CA GLU A 400 -20.29 -16.84 34.43
C GLU A 400 -19.78 -17.55 33.17
N MET A 401 -20.22 -17.13 31.98
CA MET A 401 -19.74 -17.65 30.70
C MET A 401 -18.27 -17.26 30.45
N LEU A 402 -17.89 -16.02 30.74
CA LEU A 402 -16.55 -15.50 30.51
C LEU A 402 -15.52 -15.96 31.56
N LEU A 403 -15.90 -16.04 32.82
CA LEU A 403 -15.00 -16.27 33.94
C LEU A 403 -15.19 -17.66 34.59
N GLY A 404 -16.24 -18.37 34.23
CA GLY A 404 -16.65 -19.60 34.90
C GLY A 404 -17.27 -19.34 36.29
N ARG A 405 -17.89 -20.36 36.87
CA ARG A 405 -18.49 -20.25 38.23
C ARG A 405 -17.47 -20.19 39.35
N ARG A 406 -16.22 -20.56 39.10
CA ARG A 406 -15.10 -20.47 40.03
C ARG A 406 -13.94 -19.78 39.35
N LEU A 407 -13.55 -18.66 39.89
CA LEU A 407 -12.45 -17.88 39.37
C LEU A 407 -11.12 -18.46 39.85
N HIS A 408 -10.27 -18.89 38.94
CA HIS A 408 -8.90 -19.31 39.23
C HIS A 408 -7.96 -18.20 38.74
N ILE A 409 -7.24 -17.57 39.67
CA ILE A 409 -6.33 -16.48 39.35
C ILE A 409 -4.91 -16.87 39.77
N SER A 410 -3.96 -16.80 38.86
CA SER A 410 -2.54 -16.93 39.18
C SER A 410 -1.98 -15.63 39.79
N PRO A 411 -0.84 -15.68 40.52
CA PRO A 411 -0.20 -14.48 41.02
C PRO A 411 0.10 -13.41 39.96
N SER A 412 0.54 -13.83 38.78
CA SER A 412 0.80 -12.95 37.65
C SER A 412 -0.46 -12.30 37.05
N GLN A 413 -1.56 -13.03 37.03
CA GLN A 413 -2.86 -12.50 36.63
C GLN A 413 -3.36 -11.45 37.65
N LEU A 414 -3.12 -11.69 38.93
CA LEU A 414 -3.51 -10.74 39.99
C LEU A 414 -2.68 -9.45 39.88
N GLU A 415 -1.38 -9.57 39.64
CA GLU A 415 -0.48 -8.44 39.41
C GLU A 415 -0.93 -7.62 38.20
N LYS A 416 -1.25 -8.29 37.08
CA LYS A 416 -1.77 -7.63 35.88
C LYS A 416 -3.10 -6.90 36.13
N TYR A 417 -4.00 -7.51 36.91
CA TYR A 417 -5.28 -6.88 37.30
C TYR A 417 -5.09 -5.59 38.10
N TYR A 418 -4.14 -5.58 39.04
CA TYR A 418 -3.85 -4.37 39.80
C TYR A 418 -3.11 -3.31 39.00
N THR A 419 -2.28 -3.72 38.03
CA THR A 419 -1.58 -2.81 37.12
C THR A 419 -2.52 -2.17 36.12
N CYS A 420 -3.35 -2.97 35.45
CA CYS A 420 -4.32 -2.50 34.46
C CYS A 420 -5.48 -3.49 34.30
N ARG A 421 -6.65 -3.12 34.88
CA ARG A 421 -7.85 -3.96 34.83
C ARG A 421 -8.34 -4.24 33.41
N TYR A 422 -8.22 -3.25 32.52
CA TYR A 422 -8.60 -3.39 31.12
C TYR A 422 -7.65 -4.36 30.39
N GLY A 423 -6.35 -4.21 30.59
CA GLY A 423 -5.35 -5.13 30.04
C GLY A 423 -5.52 -6.57 30.56
N TYR A 424 -5.91 -6.74 31.85
CA TYR A 424 -6.27 -8.05 32.40
C TYR A 424 -7.49 -8.65 31.67
N PHE A 425 -8.53 -7.84 31.47
CA PHE A 425 -9.76 -8.28 30.80
C PHE A 425 -9.49 -8.71 29.37
N LEU A 426 -8.73 -7.92 28.59
CA LEU A 426 -8.37 -8.28 27.22
C LEU A 426 -7.54 -9.57 27.17
N GLN A 427 -6.49 -9.64 27.96
CA GLN A 427 -5.50 -10.71 27.88
C GLN A 427 -5.98 -12.04 28.49
N TYR A 428 -6.68 -12.00 29.61
CA TYR A 428 -6.99 -13.21 30.38
C TYR A 428 -8.48 -13.58 30.39
N VAL A 429 -9.36 -12.67 30.04
CA VAL A 429 -10.80 -12.95 29.95
C VAL A 429 -11.23 -13.15 28.51
N LEU A 430 -10.78 -12.29 27.59
CA LEU A 430 -11.11 -12.39 26.16
C LEU A 430 -10.07 -13.17 25.35
N GLY A 431 -8.85 -13.37 25.85
CA GLY A 431 -7.79 -14.08 25.15
C GLY A 431 -7.21 -13.32 23.95
N LEU A 432 -7.23 -11.98 23.98
CA LEU A 432 -6.75 -11.08 22.94
C LEU A 432 -5.28 -10.67 23.15
#